data_5826f8ca3b86d286e05372776536bf49
#
_entry.id   5826f8ca3b86d286e05372776536bf49
#
_cell.length_a   1.000
_cell.length_b   1.000
_cell.length_c   1.000
_cell.angle_alpha   90.00
_cell.angle_beta   90.00
_cell.angle_gamma   90.00
#
_symmetry.space_group_name_H-M   'P 1'
#
loop_
_entity.id
_entity.type
_entity.pdbx_description
1 polymer ?
#
loop_
_entity_poly.entity_id
_entity_poly.type
_entity_poly.pdbx_seq_one_letter_code
_entity_poly.pdbx_strand_id
1 'polypeptide(L)'
;LAGHENDPAERHDYAKALAQAGRNEEALAEYLWCFDHGNDDPANGYASVRPSLLLGDINRLGRTYPPAIQALEARRDKAEAALLSGQGKGSDAQDLAVLNRELHVQEKSLALYDKLKKENRLGDELKIALIPEIAELLVDAKRYAELVESAGNVEKRVSWELELYQTRPK
;
A
#
# COMPACT_ATOMS: atom_id res chain seq x y z
N LEU A 1 -24.29 2.75 11.78
CA LEU A 1 -23.96 2.01 10.53
C LEU A 1 -25.08 1.05 10.05
N ALA A 2 -26.32 1.17 10.55
CA ALA A 2 -27.39 0.25 10.17
C ALA A 2 -27.59 0.23 8.64
N GLY A 3 -27.32 -0.93 8.01
CA GLY A 3 -27.43 -1.14 6.57
C GLY A 3 -26.15 -0.90 5.74
N HIS A 4 -25.06 -0.40 6.35
CA HIS A 4 -23.79 -0.08 5.69
C HIS A 4 -22.58 -0.70 6.40
N GLU A 5 -22.80 -1.79 7.11
CA GLU A 5 -21.80 -2.46 7.95
C GLU A 5 -20.61 -3.03 7.13
N ASN A 6 -20.80 -3.19 5.82
CA ASN A 6 -19.78 -3.69 4.90
C ASN A 6 -19.27 -2.64 3.90
N ASP A 7 -19.63 -1.35 4.07
CA ASP A 7 -19.12 -0.27 3.22
C ASP A 7 -17.87 0.35 3.84
N PRO A 8 -16.68 0.18 3.23
CA PRO A 8 -15.46 0.70 3.81
C PRO A 8 -15.37 2.23 3.84
N ALA A 9 -16.05 2.94 2.94
CA ALA A 9 -16.06 4.39 2.94
C ALA A 9 -16.87 4.93 4.12
N GLU A 10 -18.05 4.37 4.37
CA GLU A 10 -18.90 4.76 5.51
C GLU A 10 -18.29 4.37 6.85
N ARG A 11 -17.65 3.19 6.93
CA ARG A 11 -16.90 2.80 8.13
C ARG A 11 -15.71 3.73 8.39
N HIS A 12 -15.02 4.15 7.35
CA HIS A 12 -13.92 5.11 7.47
C HIS A 12 -14.41 6.45 8.02
N ASP A 13 -15.53 6.97 7.51
CA ASP A 13 -16.11 8.20 8.03
C ASP A 13 -16.61 8.05 9.48
N TYR A 14 -17.16 6.89 9.81
CA TYR A 14 -17.53 6.58 11.20
C TYR A 14 -16.31 6.52 12.13
N ALA A 15 -15.21 5.88 11.67
CA ALA A 15 -13.94 5.85 12.41
C ALA A 15 -13.41 7.26 12.71
N LYS A 16 -13.49 8.18 11.72
CA LYS A 16 -13.12 9.59 11.94
C LYS A 16 -13.97 10.26 13.02
N ALA A 17 -15.27 10.03 12.98
CA ALA A 17 -16.17 10.59 14.00
C ALA A 17 -15.87 10.04 15.41
N LEU A 18 -15.57 8.75 15.51
CA LEU A 18 -15.14 8.11 16.77
C LEU A 18 -13.82 8.70 17.27
N ALA A 19 -12.82 8.87 16.40
CA ALA A 19 -11.54 9.49 16.76
C ALA A 19 -11.73 10.95 17.26
N GLN A 20 -12.57 11.73 16.60
CA GLN A 20 -12.90 13.09 17.02
C GLN A 20 -13.61 13.13 18.39
N ALA A 21 -14.40 12.11 18.69
CA ALA A 21 -15.08 11.95 19.99
C ALA A 21 -14.16 11.39 21.08
N GLY A 22 -12.88 11.12 20.78
CA GLY A 22 -11.91 10.51 21.72
C GLY A 22 -12.10 9.01 21.97
N ARG A 23 -12.97 8.35 21.19
CA ARG A 23 -13.23 6.90 21.24
C ARG A 23 -12.17 6.14 20.42
N ASN A 24 -10.91 6.26 20.83
CA ASN A 24 -9.74 5.89 20.02
C ASN A 24 -9.66 4.39 19.74
N GLU A 25 -10.01 3.54 20.69
CA GLU A 25 -10.02 2.07 20.50
C GLU A 25 -11.04 1.65 19.44
N GLU A 26 -12.25 2.22 19.51
CA GLU A 26 -13.32 1.92 18.55
C GLU A 26 -12.98 2.50 17.17
N ALA A 27 -12.41 3.71 17.12
CA ALA A 27 -11.93 4.31 15.89
C ALA A 27 -10.88 3.43 15.21
N LEU A 28 -9.91 2.93 15.99
CA LEU A 28 -8.89 2.03 15.48
C LEU A 28 -9.49 0.74 14.94
N ALA A 29 -10.45 0.13 15.64
CA ALA A 29 -11.09 -1.09 15.17
C ALA A 29 -11.77 -0.90 13.81
N GLU A 30 -12.48 0.21 13.59
CA GLU A 30 -13.12 0.53 12.31
C GLU A 30 -12.10 0.82 11.21
N TYR A 31 -11.07 1.61 11.49
CA TYR A 31 -9.98 1.85 10.54
C TYR A 31 -9.29 0.56 10.10
N LEU A 32 -8.99 -0.35 11.04
CA LEU A 32 -8.33 -1.60 10.73
C LEU A 32 -9.24 -2.55 9.93
N TRP A 33 -10.53 -2.54 10.20
CA TRP A 33 -11.49 -3.24 9.37
C TRP A 33 -11.45 -2.72 7.91
N CYS A 34 -11.44 -1.39 7.73
CA CYS A 34 -11.32 -0.78 6.41
C CYS A 34 -10.00 -1.15 5.72
N PHE A 35 -8.90 -1.25 6.47
CA PHE A 35 -7.62 -1.69 5.92
C PHE A 35 -7.67 -3.16 5.47
N ASP A 36 -8.24 -4.03 6.27
CA ASP A 36 -8.26 -5.47 6.01
C ASP A 36 -9.27 -5.86 4.92
N HIS A 37 -10.39 -5.11 4.76
CA HIS A 37 -11.51 -5.44 3.88
C HIS A 37 -11.76 -4.43 2.74
N GLY A 38 -11.06 -3.30 2.73
CA GLY A 38 -11.29 -2.25 1.75
C GLY A 38 -11.06 -2.65 0.29
N ASN A 39 -10.32 -3.73 0.05
CA ASN A 39 -10.05 -4.28 -1.28
C ASN A 39 -10.91 -5.50 -1.64
N ASP A 40 -11.82 -5.93 -0.77
CA ASP A 40 -12.65 -7.14 -1.02
C ASP A 40 -13.61 -6.96 -2.20
N ASP A 41 -14.07 -5.72 -2.43
CA ASP A 41 -14.85 -5.35 -3.61
C ASP A 41 -14.15 -4.22 -4.39
N PRO A 42 -13.51 -4.53 -5.53
CA PRO A 42 -12.88 -3.52 -6.36
C PRO A 42 -13.83 -2.44 -6.91
N ALA A 43 -15.13 -2.74 -6.99
CA ALA A 43 -16.13 -1.82 -7.53
C ALA A 43 -16.46 -0.66 -6.56
N ASN A 44 -16.16 -0.79 -5.27
CA ASN A 44 -16.42 0.25 -4.27
C ASN A 44 -15.46 1.47 -4.36
N GLY A 45 -14.40 1.38 -5.17
CA GLY A 45 -13.41 2.45 -5.36
C GLY A 45 -12.50 2.72 -4.15
N TYR A 46 -12.64 1.98 -3.07
CA TYR A 46 -11.89 2.20 -1.83
C TYR A 46 -10.41 1.80 -1.93
N ALA A 47 -10.06 0.99 -2.92
CA ALA A 47 -8.69 0.57 -3.18
C ALA A 47 -7.70 1.74 -3.34
N SER A 48 -8.15 2.90 -3.84
CA SER A 48 -7.33 4.12 -3.95
C SER A 48 -7.25 4.93 -2.65
N VAL A 49 -8.23 4.79 -1.76
CA VAL A 49 -8.31 5.48 -0.46
C VAL A 49 -7.43 4.79 0.58
N ARG A 50 -7.42 3.46 0.55
CA ARG A 50 -6.75 2.60 1.51
C ARG A 50 -5.24 2.88 1.66
N PRO A 51 -4.42 3.00 0.59
CA PRO A 51 -2.98 3.23 0.71
C PRO A 51 -2.58 4.67 1.01
N SER A 52 -3.54 5.59 1.13
CA SER A 52 -3.28 7.01 1.33
C SER A 52 -4.07 7.58 2.50
N LEU A 53 -5.32 7.96 2.27
CA LEU A 53 -6.13 8.67 3.28
C LEU A 53 -6.36 7.84 4.54
N LEU A 54 -6.67 6.55 4.39
CA LEU A 54 -6.90 5.66 5.53
C LEU A 54 -5.63 5.52 6.39
N LEU A 55 -4.48 5.23 5.76
CA LEU A 55 -3.21 5.08 6.51
C LEU A 55 -2.80 6.39 7.19
N GLY A 56 -3.01 7.53 6.52
CA GLY A 56 -2.75 8.85 7.12
C GLY A 56 -3.65 9.13 8.33
N ASP A 57 -4.91 8.69 8.32
CA ASP A 57 -5.82 8.86 9.45
C ASP A 57 -5.43 7.93 10.63
N ILE A 58 -5.02 6.68 10.36
CA ILE A 58 -4.50 5.77 11.40
C ILE A 58 -3.21 6.32 12.01
N ASN A 59 -2.30 6.83 11.19
CA ASN A 59 -1.05 7.43 11.67
C ASN A 59 -1.34 8.67 12.53
N ARG A 60 -2.30 9.52 12.11
CA ARG A 60 -2.73 10.68 12.90
C ARG A 60 -3.30 10.25 14.26
N LEU A 61 -4.14 9.22 14.30
CA LEU A 61 -4.64 8.63 15.54
C LEU A 61 -3.47 8.16 16.42
N GLY A 62 -2.44 7.56 15.82
CA GLY A 62 -1.24 7.07 16.50
C GLY A 62 -0.45 8.12 17.27
N ARG A 63 -0.59 9.41 16.92
CA ARG A 63 0.08 10.51 17.65
C ARG A 63 -0.43 10.67 19.09
N THR A 64 -1.68 10.28 19.33
CA THR A 64 -2.32 10.35 20.67
C THR A 64 -2.70 8.98 21.21
N TYR A 65 -2.72 7.96 20.36
CA TYR A 65 -3.08 6.58 20.71
C TYR A 65 -2.07 5.60 20.09
N PRO A 66 -0.95 5.32 20.78
CA PRO A 66 0.15 4.48 20.29
C PRO A 66 -0.25 3.09 19.74
N PRO A 67 -1.32 2.41 20.23
CA PRO A 67 -1.76 1.16 19.65
C PRO A 67 -2.08 1.23 18.15
N ALA A 68 -2.41 2.41 17.61
CA ALA A 68 -2.65 2.57 16.18
C ALA A 68 -1.37 2.36 15.34
N ILE A 69 -0.22 2.88 15.80
CA ILE A 69 1.07 2.64 15.14
C ILE A 69 1.46 1.16 15.26
N GLN A 70 1.33 0.57 16.45
CA GLN A 70 1.62 -0.85 16.67
C GLN A 70 0.78 -1.76 15.75
N ALA A 71 -0.48 -1.39 15.49
CA ALA A 71 -1.34 -2.13 14.58
C ALA A 71 -0.88 -2.06 13.11
N LEU A 72 -0.34 -0.91 12.67
CA LEU A 72 0.28 -0.78 11.33
C LEU A 72 1.58 -1.59 11.26
N GLU A 73 2.43 -1.52 12.28
CA GLU A 73 3.66 -2.32 12.37
C GLU A 73 3.38 -3.82 12.31
N ALA A 74 2.39 -4.30 13.04
CA ALA A 74 2.00 -5.71 13.02
C ALA A 74 1.53 -6.18 11.62
N ARG A 75 0.81 -5.34 10.86
CA ARG A 75 0.39 -5.65 9.48
C ARG A 75 1.57 -5.66 8.52
N ARG A 76 2.49 -4.70 8.65
CA ARG A 76 3.74 -4.68 7.90
C ARG A 76 4.55 -5.96 8.13
N ASP A 77 4.75 -6.33 9.40
CA ASP A 77 5.55 -7.51 9.77
C ASP A 77 4.91 -8.80 9.26
N LYS A 78 3.57 -8.88 9.27
CA LYS A 78 2.82 -9.99 8.68
C LYS A 78 3.05 -10.10 7.17
N ALA A 79 2.98 -8.99 6.45
CA ALA A 79 3.21 -8.94 5.00
C ALA A 79 4.67 -9.31 4.68
N GLU A 80 5.64 -8.79 5.43
CA GLU A 80 7.06 -9.14 5.28
C GLU A 80 7.31 -10.63 5.50
N ALA A 81 6.76 -11.21 6.56
CA ALA A 81 6.88 -12.64 6.85
C ALA A 81 6.29 -13.50 5.73
N ALA A 82 5.14 -13.13 5.17
CA ALA A 82 4.53 -13.83 4.04
C ALA A 82 5.45 -13.81 2.80
N LEU A 83 6.03 -12.65 2.46
CA LEU A 83 6.96 -12.52 1.35
C LEU A 83 8.24 -13.32 1.56
N LEU A 84 8.80 -13.28 2.77
CA LEU A 84 10.02 -14.00 3.12
C LEU A 84 9.82 -15.53 3.11
N SER A 85 8.66 -16.02 3.51
CA SER A 85 8.32 -17.45 3.46
C SER A 85 8.03 -17.96 2.04
N GLY A 86 7.86 -17.07 1.05
CA GLY A 86 7.49 -17.42 -0.32
C GLY A 86 5.99 -17.67 -0.51
N GLN A 87 5.17 -17.39 0.49
CA GLN A 87 3.70 -17.50 0.41
C GLN A 87 3.05 -16.15 0.08
N GLY A 88 3.80 -15.05 0.17
CA GLY A 88 3.31 -13.71 -0.11
C GLY A 88 3.04 -13.47 -1.60
N LYS A 89 2.05 -12.62 -1.86
CA LYS A 89 1.59 -12.19 -3.19
C LYS A 89 1.98 -10.73 -3.44
N GLY A 90 1.70 -10.23 -4.63
CA GLY A 90 1.88 -8.80 -4.96
C GLY A 90 1.10 -7.87 -4.05
N SER A 91 -0.08 -8.28 -3.56
CA SER A 91 -0.84 -7.52 -2.57
C SER A 91 -0.10 -7.37 -1.24
N ASP A 92 0.59 -8.42 -0.76
CA ASP A 92 1.41 -8.33 0.47
C ASP A 92 2.61 -7.41 0.26
N ALA A 93 3.22 -7.43 -0.95
CA ALA A 93 4.31 -6.52 -1.30
C ALA A 93 3.84 -5.06 -1.36
N GLN A 94 2.66 -4.81 -1.91
CA GLN A 94 2.05 -3.49 -1.95
C GLN A 94 1.72 -2.99 -0.54
N ASP A 95 1.11 -3.83 0.29
CA ASP A 95 0.79 -3.49 1.69
C ASP A 95 2.06 -3.17 2.48
N LEU A 96 3.09 -4.01 2.38
CA LEU A 96 4.38 -3.78 3.03
C LEU A 96 4.98 -2.44 2.59
N ALA A 97 4.99 -2.16 1.28
CA ALA A 97 5.62 -0.96 0.74
C ALA A 97 4.91 0.32 1.19
N VAL A 98 3.57 0.36 1.13
CA VAL A 98 2.80 1.52 1.59
C VAL A 98 2.86 1.70 3.11
N LEU A 99 2.89 0.60 3.89
CA LEU A 99 3.05 0.65 5.34
C LEU A 99 4.45 1.15 5.73
N ASN A 100 5.50 0.71 5.05
CA ASN A 100 6.86 1.21 5.29
C ASN A 100 6.97 2.70 4.95
N ARG A 101 6.31 3.17 3.89
CA ARG A 101 6.24 4.60 3.57
C ARG A 101 5.55 5.39 4.67
N GLU A 102 4.38 4.93 5.13
CA GLU A 102 3.59 5.61 6.16
C GLU A 102 4.29 5.64 7.53
N LEU A 103 5.04 4.58 7.83
CA LEU A 103 5.86 4.47 9.04
C LEU A 103 7.24 5.13 8.92
N HIS A 104 7.56 5.75 7.77
CA HIS A 104 8.86 6.39 7.48
C HIS A 104 10.07 5.45 7.61
N VAL A 105 9.91 4.21 7.13
CA VAL A 105 10.97 3.17 7.15
C VAL A 105 11.13 2.52 5.77
N GLN A 106 11.07 3.31 4.69
CA GLN A 106 11.13 2.83 3.29
C GLN A 106 12.39 2.03 2.98
N GLU A 107 13.48 2.25 3.71
CA GLU A 107 14.72 1.48 3.61
C GLU A 107 14.50 -0.01 3.86
N LYS A 108 13.47 -0.40 4.62
CA LYS A 108 13.08 -1.81 4.81
C LYS A 108 12.53 -2.42 3.51
N SER A 109 11.76 -1.64 2.73
CA SER A 109 11.28 -2.10 1.41
C SER A 109 12.46 -2.32 0.45
N LEU A 110 13.45 -1.44 0.45
CA LEU A 110 14.67 -1.60 -0.35
C LEU A 110 15.47 -2.82 0.10
N ALA A 111 15.64 -3.03 1.40
CA ALA A 111 16.35 -4.18 1.94
C ALA A 111 15.66 -5.52 1.58
N LEU A 112 14.32 -5.57 1.63
CA LEU A 112 13.55 -6.73 1.19
C LEU A 112 13.70 -6.96 -0.32
N TYR A 113 13.59 -5.90 -1.13
CA TYR A 113 13.79 -5.96 -2.57
C TYR A 113 15.17 -6.57 -2.90
N ASP A 114 16.23 -6.08 -2.29
CA ASP A 114 17.59 -6.56 -2.49
C ASP A 114 17.76 -8.04 -2.07
N LYS A 115 17.15 -8.41 -0.96
CA LYS A 115 17.15 -9.80 -0.47
C LYS A 115 16.46 -10.74 -1.46
N LEU A 116 15.23 -10.41 -1.88
CA LEU A 116 14.48 -11.23 -2.83
C LEU A 116 15.17 -11.31 -4.19
N LYS A 117 15.79 -10.21 -4.64
CA LYS A 117 16.60 -10.17 -5.87
C LYS A 117 17.80 -11.11 -5.78
N LYS A 118 18.56 -11.06 -4.68
CA LYS A 118 19.71 -11.92 -4.43
C LYS A 118 19.33 -13.40 -4.38
N GLU A 119 18.16 -13.71 -3.83
CA GLU A 119 17.62 -15.08 -3.74
C GLU A 119 16.95 -15.55 -5.05
N ASN A 120 16.95 -14.73 -6.11
CA ASN A 120 16.26 -14.98 -7.38
C ASN A 120 14.74 -15.25 -7.21
N ARG A 121 14.11 -14.54 -6.28
CA ARG A 121 12.69 -14.64 -5.91
C ARG A 121 11.88 -13.39 -6.25
N LEU A 122 12.52 -12.39 -6.85
CA LEU A 122 11.90 -11.13 -7.22
C LEU A 122 11.20 -11.25 -8.58
N GLY A 123 9.96 -11.75 -8.60
CA GLY A 123 9.13 -11.81 -9.80
C GLY A 123 8.58 -10.43 -10.21
N ASP A 124 8.01 -10.35 -11.40
CA ASP A 124 7.52 -9.07 -11.96
C ASP A 124 6.41 -8.44 -11.12
N GLU A 125 5.53 -9.24 -10.54
CA GLU A 125 4.47 -8.76 -9.64
C GLU A 125 5.04 -8.04 -8.41
N LEU A 126 6.09 -8.58 -7.81
CA LEU A 126 6.76 -7.97 -6.65
C LEU A 126 7.54 -6.70 -7.05
N LYS A 127 8.17 -6.70 -8.25
CA LYS A 127 8.81 -5.50 -8.79
C LYS A 127 7.80 -4.36 -8.97
N ILE A 128 6.66 -4.65 -9.60
CA ILE A 128 5.59 -3.67 -9.82
C ILE A 128 5.10 -3.07 -8.50
N ALA A 129 5.00 -3.89 -7.45
CA ALA A 129 4.54 -3.43 -6.14
C ALA A 129 5.60 -2.63 -5.36
N LEU A 130 6.86 -3.04 -5.38
CA LEU A 130 7.93 -2.47 -4.53
C LEU A 130 8.62 -1.26 -5.16
N ILE A 131 8.92 -1.29 -6.47
CA ILE A 131 9.77 -0.28 -7.10
C ILE A 131 9.20 1.13 -7.02
N PRO A 132 7.90 1.40 -7.23
CA PRO A 132 7.37 2.75 -7.08
C PRO A 132 7.66 3.37 -5.69
N GLU A 133 7.63 2.56 -4.65
CA GLU A 133 7.81 3.01 -3.26
C GLU A 133 9.28 3.18 -2.85
N ILE A 134 10.21 2.54 -3.58
CA ILE A 134 11.66 2.64 -3.33
C ILE A 134 12.39 3.44 -4.44
N ALA A 135 11.66 4.04 -5.38
CA ALA A 135 12.25 4.69 -6.56
C ALA A 135 13.25 5.78 -6.17
N GLU A 136 12.92 6.63 -5.21
CA GLU A 136 13.83 7.68 -4.73
C GLU A 136 15.11 7.09 -4.12
N LEU A 137 14.99 6.04 -3.33
CA LEU A 137 16.15 5.35 -2.73
C LEU A 137 17.05 4.72 -3.81
N LEU A 138 16.45 4.18 -4.89
CA LEU A 138 17.22 3.65 -6.03
C LEU A 138 17.93 4.78 -6.81
N VAL A 139 17.28 5.96 -6.95
CA VAL A 139 17.91 7.15 -7.56
C VAL A 139 19.11 7.63 -6.73
N ASP A 140 18.94 7.77 -5.43
CA ASP A 140 19.99 8.21 -4.51
C ASP A 140 21.19 7.23 -4.51
N ALA A 141 20.91 5.93 -4.63
CA ALA A 141 21.92 4.89 -4.77
C ALA A 141 22.49 4.77 -6.20
N LYS A 142 22.06 5.60 -7.16
CA LYS A 142 22.44 5.59 -8.59
C LYS A 142 22.12 4.26 -9.29
N ARG A 143 21.09 3.55 -8.85
CA ARG A 143 20.65 2.23 -9.37
C ARG A 143 19.61 2.41 -10.50
N TYR A 144 19.88 3.27 -11.46
CA TYR A 144 18.94 3.66 -12.53
C TYR A 144 18.53 2.49 -13.44
N ALA A 145 19.42 1.52 -13.64
CA ALA A 145 19.12 0.34 -14.47
C ALA A 145 17.90 -0.45 -13.93
N GLU A 146 17.74 -0.50 -12.61
CA GLU A 146 16.63 -1.22 -11.97
C GLU A 146 15.31 -0.49 -12.15
N LEU A 147 15.32 0.83 -12.15
CA LEU A 147 14.13 1.63 -12.47
C LEU A 147 13.69 1.43 -13.93
N VAL A 148 14.65 1.42 -14.87
CA VAL A 148 14.35 1.20 -16.29
C VAL A 148 13.84 -0.21 -16.54
N GLU A 149 14.44 -1.23 -15.92
CA GLU A 149 14.00 -2.62 -16.02
C GLU A 149 12.56 -2.80 -15.52
N SER A 150 12.20 -2.11 -14.43
CA SER A 150 10.86 -2.18 -13.84
C SER A 150 9.79 -1.44 -14.64
N ALA A 151 10.18 -0.35 -15.32
CA ALA A 151 9.26 0.40 -16.16
C ALA A 151 8.69 -0.44 -17.33
N GLY A 152 9.22 -1.66 -17.50
CA GLY A 152 8.87 -2.54 -18.61
C GLY A 152 9.30 -1.94 -19.94
N ASN A 153 8.81 -2.51 -21.03
CA ASN A 153 9.09 -1.94 -22.34
C ASN A 153 8.36 -0.59 -22.48
N VAL A 154 9.08 0.50 -22.18
CA VAL A 154 8.57 1.90 -22.26
C VAL A 154 7.93 2.17 -23.63
N GLU A 155 8.47 1.57 -24.70
CA GLU A 155 7.92 1.67 -26.06
C GLU A 155 6.50 1.10 -26.12
N LYS A 156 6.22 -0.03 -25.49
CA LYS A 156 4.87 -0.62 -25.45
C LYS A 156 3.88 0.24 -24.67
N ARG A 157 4.31 0.85 -23.55
CA ARG A 157 3.45 1.75 -22.77
C ARG A 157 3.14 3.03 -23.54
N VAL A 158 4.15 3.64 -24.14
CA VAL A 158 3.97 4.85 -24.97
C VAL A 158 3.10 4.57 -26.17
N SER A 159 3.29 3.43 -26.86
CA SER A 159 2.45 3.03 -28.00
C SER A 159 1.00 2.84 -27.58
N TRP A 160 0.73 2.20 -26.44
CA TRP A 160 -0.62 1.99 -25.93
C TRP A 160 -1.30 3.31 -25.50
N GLU A 161 -0.57 4.21 -24.85
CA GLU A 161 -1.08 5.55 -24.51
C GLU A 161 -1.37 6.39 -25.75
N LEU A 162 -0.53 6.31 -26.79
CA LEU A 162 -0.74 6.99 -28.06
C LEU A 162 -1.97 6.43 -28.80
N GLU A 163 -2.17 5.12 -28.81
CA GLU A 163 -3.37 4.49 -29.40
C GLU A 163 -4.65 4.94 -28.65
N LEU A 164 -4.63 4.97 -27.32
CA LEU A 164 -5.75 5.49 -26.53
C LEU A 164 -6.03 6.95 -26.82
N TYR A 165 -5.01 7.76 -27.05
CA TYR A 165 -5.18 9.18 -27.38
C TYR A 165 -5.77 9.38 -28.76
N GLN A 166 -5.39 8.54 -29.75
CA GLN A 166 -5.89 8.59 -31.12
C GLN A 166 -7.32 8.05 -31.27
N THR A 167 -7.75 7.15 -30.39
CA THR A 167 -9.08 6.52 -30.42
C THR A 167 -10.12 7.25 -29.55
N ARG A 168 -9.76 8.34 -28.87
CA ARG A 168 -10.74 9.17 -28.14
C ARG A 168 -11.68 9.85 -29.13
N PRO A 169 -13.01 9.65 -29.00
CA PRO A 169 -13.97 10.42 -29.77
C PRO A 169 -13.81 11.91 -29.46
N LYS A 170 -13.83 12.72 -30.54
CA LYS A 170 -13.78 14.18 -30.45
C LYS A 170 -15.08 14.72 -29.89
#